data_b8e422df159a261a1a1c34e7e91b3961
#
_entry.id   b8e422df159a261a1a1c34e7e91b3961
#
_cell.length_a   1.000
_cell.length_b   1.000
_cell.length_c   1.000
_cell.angle_alpha   90.00
_cell.angle_beta   90.00
_cell.angle_gamma   90.00
#
_symmetry.space_group_name_H-M   'P 1'
#
loop_
_entity.id
_entity.type
_entity.pdbx_description
1 polymer ?
#
loop_
_entity_poly.entity_id
_entity_poly.type
_entity_poly.pdbx_seq_one_letter_code
_entity_poly.pdbx_strand_id
1 'polypeptide(L)'
;MNALAARRRHPAAIAILLFLGLVITGGVYAVLAPKPAEAASATANDVKKGHELFLANCASCHGKNAQGRSDNEGKIIAPSLVGVGAASVDFQVGTGRMPLNQPGVQAQRSSEVKFSDKQIAQLSAYVASLGPGPALPEEKYLSGGDEAHGGELFRVNCAMCHNFTGAGGALTRGKHAPELSNVEPRHIYEAMETGPQSMPVFNDENISPENKRDVIAYLKGLDENENPGGLTLGHLGPVTEGLFAWTFGIGALIGCAVWLGRKAA
;
A
#
# COMPACT_ATOMS: atom_id res chain seq x y z
N MET A 1 22.62 -53.94 -26.43
CA MET A 1 21.72 -52.81 -26.04
C MET A 1 20.71 -53.14 -24.93
N ASN A 2 20.59 -54.39 -24.46
CA ASN A 2 19.55 -54.82 -23.50
C ASN A 2 19.88 -54.57 -22.01
N ALA A 3 21.15 -54.43 -21.64
CA ALA A 3 21.56 -54.22 -20.23
C ALA A 3 21.20 -52.83 -19.66
N LEU A 4 21.15 -51.78 -20.49
CA LEU A 4 20.76 -50.44 -20.09
C LEU A 4 19.23 -50.31 -19.88
N ALA A 5 18.42 -51.07 -20.63
CA ALA A 5 16.97 -51.07 -20.49
C ALA A 5 16.49 -51.77 -19.19
N ALA A 6 17.18 -52.79 -18.74
CA ALA A 6 16.90 -53.51 -17.50
C ALA A 6 17.19 -52.63 -16.25
N ARG A 7 18.24 -51.78 -16.30
CA ARG A 7 18.59 -50.86 -15.20
C ARG A 7 17.61 -49.69 -15.03
N ARG A 8 16.90 -49.29 -16.09
CA ARG A 8 15.89 -48.21 -16.02
C ARG A 8 14.66 -48.55 -15.16
N ARG A 9 14.35 -49.84 -15.00
CA ARG A 9 13.20 -50.32 -14.20
C ARG A 9 13.56 -50.67 -12.76
N HIS A 10 14.82 -50.49 -12.37
CA HIS A 10 15.22 -50.74 -11.00
C HIS A 10 14.69 -49.62 -10.07
N PRO A 11 14.05 -49.97 -8.93
CA PRO A 11 13.47 -48.94 -8.04
C PRO A 11 14.49 -47.91 -7.55
N ALA A 12 15.76 -48.33 -7.39
CA ALA A 12 16.84 -47.41 -7.07
C ALA A 12 17.13 -46.38 -8.18
N ALA A 13 16.92 -46.69 -9.45
CA ALA A 13 17.13 -45.77 -10.54
C ALA A 13 16.06 -44.62 -10.52
N ILE A 14 14.82 -44.98 -10.19
CA ILE A 14 13.74 -44.03 -10.02
C ILE A 14 14.02 -43.10 -8.83
N ALA A 15 14.44 -43.64 -7.70
CA ALA A 15 14.80 -42.86 -6.50
C ALA A 15 15.97 -41.89 -6.76
N ILE A 16 17.01 -42.33 -7.50
CA ILE A 16 18.15 -41.48 -7.88
C ILE A 16 17.71 -40.36 -8.83
N LEU A 17 16.85 -40.64 -9.81
CA LEU A 17 16.36 -39.64 -10.74
C LEU A 17 15.48 -38.60 -10.03
N LEU A 18 14.62 -39.03 -9.11
CA LEU A 18 13.81 -38.10 -8.29
C LEU A 18 14.69 -37.26 -7.38
N PHE A 19 15.70 -37.83 -6.74
CA PHE A 19 16.65 -37.12 -5.91
C PHE A 19 17.45 -36.09 -6.72
N LEU A 20 17.99 -36.49 -7.89
CA LEU A 20 18.66 -35.54 -8.80
C LEU A 20 17.74 -34.46 -9.29
N GLY A 21 16.50 -34.78 -9.63
CA GLY A 21 15.48 -33.77 -9.99
C GLY A 21 15.24 -32.78 -8.89
N LEU A 22 15.08 -33.24 -7.64
CA LEU A 22 14.91 -32.38 -6.46
C LEU A 22 16.13 -31.50 -6.19
N VAL A 23 17.33 -32.03 -6.30
CA VAL A 23 18.58 -31.28 -6.10
C VAL A 23 18.75 -30.21 -7.18
N ILE A 24 18.47 -30.58 -8.45
CA ILE A 24 18.56 -29.59 -9.56
C ILE A 24 17.51 -28.51 -9.43
N THR A 25 16.23 -28.88 -9.21
CA THR A 25 15.15 -27.88 -9.07
C THR A 25 15.33 -27.04 -7.83
N GLY A 26 15.73 -27.64 -6.70
CA GLY A 26 16.02 -26.89 -5.46
C GLY A 26 17.23 -25.96 -5.61
N GLY A 27 18.28 -26.44 -6.29
CA GLY A 27 19.46 -25.62 -6.58
C GLY A 27 19.16 -24.45 -7.52
N VAL A 28 18.42 -24.69 -8.60
CA VAL A 28 17.96 -23.64 -9.53
C VAL A 28 17.06 -22.65 -8.80
N TYR A 29 16.12 -23.12 -7.99
CA TYR A 29 15.26 -22.25 -7.18
C TYR A 29 16.08 -21.42 -6.20
N ALA A 30 17.04 -21.99 -5.48
CA ALA A 30 17.88 -21.26 -4.52
C ALA A 30 18.74 -20.17 -5.18
N VAL A 31 19.12 -20.35 -6.46
CA VAL A 31 19.90 -19.33 -7.23
C VAL A 31 19.01 -18.27 -7.84
N LEU A 32 17.81 -18.64 -8.30
CA LEU A 32 16.88 -17.73 -8.99
C LEU A 32 15.82 -17.14 -8.06
N ALA A 33 15.64 -17.66 -6.84
CA ALA A 33 14.72 -17.08 -5.88
C ALA A 33 15.12 -15.63 -5.62
N PRO A 34 14.17 -14.69 -5.65
CA PRO A 34 14.43 -13.31 -5.27
C PRO A 34 15.10 -13.33 -3.89
N LYS A 35 16.26 -12.68 -3.76
CA LYS A 35 16.84 -12.48 -2.44
C LYS A 35 15.79 -11.72 -1.62
N PRO A 36 15.50 -12.15 -0.37
CA PRO A 36 14.69 -11.31 0.50
C PRO A 36 15.31 -9.92 0.50
N ALA A 37 14.50 -8.89 0.23
CA ALA A 37 14.98 -7.51 0.33
C ALA A 37 15.71 -7.39 1.68
N GLU A 38 16.96 -6.92 1.66
CA GLU A 38 17.70 -6.62 2.88
C GLU A 38 16.98 -5.45 3.55
N ALA A 39 15.93 -5.77 4.31
CA ALA A 39 15.43 -4.86 5.32
C ALA A 39 16.64 -4.48 6.17
N ALA A 40 16.90 -3.18 6.33
CA ALA A 40 17.97 -2.67 7.18
C ALA A 40 18.00 -3.55 8.43
N SER A 41 19.09 -4.27 8.63
CA SER A 41 19.16 -5.45 9.50
C SER A 41 18.77 -5.04 10.92
N ALA A 42 17.52 -5.26 11.28
CA ALA A 42 17.02 -5.01 12.62
C ALA A 42 17.86 -5.82 13.59
N THR A 43 18.45 -5.15 14.55
CA THR A 43 19.27 -5.83 15.56
C THR A 43 18.37 -6.63 16.52
N ALA A 44 18.92 -7.67 17.14
CA ALA A 44 18.20 -8.40 18.20
C ALA A 44 17.69 -7.46 19.32
N ASN A 45 18.41 -6.36 19.56
CA ASN A 45 17.99 -5.33 20.51
C ASN A 45 16.77 -4.54 20.02
N ASP A 46 16.66 -4.26 18.72
CA ASP A 46 15.47 -3.57 18.17
C ASP A 46 14.24 -4.46 18.23
N VAL A 47 14.38 -5.75 17.93
CA VAL A 47 13.29 -6.74 18.10
C VAL A 47 12.83 -6.80 19.55
N LYS A 48 13.77 -6.83 20.52
CA LYS A 48 13.44 -6.85 21.95
C LYS A 48 12.70 -5.58 22.36
N LYS A 49 13.19 -4.40 21.98
CA LYS A 49 12.54 -3.12 22.29
C LYS A 49 11.19 -2.99 21.60
N GLY A 50 11.07 -3.46 20.36
CA GLY A 50 9.80 -3.55 19.65
C GLY A 50 8.77 -4.42 20.37
N HIS A 51 9.22 -5.56 20.92
CA HIS A 51 8.37 -6.41 21.74
C HIS A 51 7.89 -5.72 23.03
N GLU A 52 8.78 -5.00 23.73
CA GLU A 52 8.42 -4.22 24.91
C GLU A 52 7.38 -3.14 24.58
N LEU A 53 7.58 -2.38 23.48
CA LEU A 53 6.62 -1.39 22.98
C LEU A 53 5.29 -2.03 22.60
N PHE A 54 5.32 -3.19 21.93
CA PHE A 54 4.13 -3.94 21.54
C PHE A 54 3.31 -4.37 22.75
N LEU A 55 3.94 -4.94 23.78
CA LEU A 55 3.28 -5.35 25.00
C LEU A 55 2.59 -4.18 25.73
N ALA A 56 3.23 -3.03 25.74
CA ALA A 56 2.71 -1.83 26.38
C ALA A 56 1.53 -1.17 25.63
N ASN A 57 1.53 -1.23 24.29
CA ASN A 57 0.61 -0.41 23.49
C ASN A 57 -0.33 -1.19 22.57
N CYS A 58 -0.02 -2.45 22.21
CA CYS A 58 -0.72 -3.18 21.15
C CYS A 58 -1.37 -4.48 21.66
N ALA A 59 -0.76 -5.12 22.69
CA ALA A 59 -1.15 -6.43 23.17
C ALA A 59 -2.57 -6.48 23.75
N SER A 60 -3.10 -5.38 24.25
CA SER A 60 -4.48 -5.28 24.76
C SER A 60 -5.52 -5.64 23.68
N CYS A 61 -5.25 -5.26 22.42
CA CYS A 61 -6.11 -5.57 21.29
C CYS A 61 -5.62 -6.78 20.49
N HIS A 62 -4.31 -6.84 20.16
CA HIS A 62 -3.76 -7.86 19.28
C HIS A 62 -3.33 -9.16 19.98
N GLY A 63 -3.48 -9.24 21.31
CA GLY A 63 -3.01 -10.37 22.11
C GLY A 63 -1.51 -10.32 22.41
N LYS A 64 -1.06 -10.95 23.48
CA LYS A 64 0.34 -10.89 23.94
C LYS A 64 1.34 -11.47 22.95
N ASN A 65 0.90 -12.44 22.15
CA ASN A 65 1.72 -13.09 21.11
C ASN A 65 1.32 -12.61 19.70
N ALA A 66 0.68 -11.43 19.61
CA ALA A 66 0.23 -10.86 18.33
C ALA A 66 -0.73 -11.76 17.50
N GLN A 67 -1.36 -12.75 18.15
CA GLN A 67 -2.24 -13.73 17.51
C GLN A 67 -3.61 -13.17 17.11
N GLY A 68 -3.90 -11.92 17.45
CA GLY A 68 -5.21 -11.32 17.28
C GLY A 68 -6.17 -11.67 18.43
N ARG A 69 -7.33 -11.06 18.42
CA ARG A 69 -8.42 -11.32 19.39
C ARG A 69 -9.78 -11.26 18.71
N SER A 70 -10.68 -12.12 19.15
CA SER A 70 -12.10 -12.08 18.81
C SER A 70 -12.92 -11.96 20.10
N ASP A 71 -14.15 -11.47 19.99
CA ASP A 71 -15.12 -11.51 21.08
C ASP A 71 -15.73 -12.90 21.24
N ASN A 72 -16.65 -13.03 22.20
CA ASN A 72 -17.34 -14.29 22.51
C ASN A 72 -18.28 -14.76 21.38
N GLU A 73 -18.61 -13.87 20.44
CA GLU A 73 -19.47 -14.14 19.28
C GLU A 73 -18.64 -14.48 18.03
N GLY A 74 -17.30 -14.51 18.16
CA GLY A 74 -16.37 -14.76 17.04
C GLY A 74 -16.08 -13.56 16.15
N LYS A 75 -16.57 -12.36 16.49
CA LYS A 75 -16.27 -11.13 15.77
C LYS A 75 -14.84 -10.71 16.10
N ILE A 76 -14.07 -10.44 15.06
CA ILE A 76 -12.68 -10.00 15.18
C ILE A 76 -12.63 -8.61 15.83
N ILE A 77 -12.00 -8.51 16.99
CA ILE A 77 -11.68 -7.24 17.68
C ILE A 77 -10.42 -6.63 17.05
N ALA A 78 -9.38 -7.45 16.91
CA ALA A 78 -8.14 -7.08 16.24
C ALA A 78 -7.55 -8.30 15.51
N PRO A 79 -7.06 -8.14 14.28
CA PRO A 79 -6.49 -9.24 13.51
C PRO A 79 -5.16 -9.73 14.09
N SER A 80 -4.76 -10.93 13.70
CA SER A 80 -3.40 -11.43 13.94
C SER A 80 -2.39 -10.54 13.21
N LEU A 81 -1.24 -10.33 13.83
CA LEU A 81 -0.11 -9.64 13.21
C LEU A 81 1.01 -10.60 12.76
N VAL A 82 0.80 -11.90 12.93
CA VAL A 82 1.74 -12.92 12.43
C VAL A 82 1.68 -12.93 10.91
N GLY A 83 2.80 -12.68 10.26
CA GLY A 83 2.91 -12.68 8.80
C GLY A 83 2.45 -11.39 8.10
N VAL A 84 2.11 -10.32 8.83
CA VAL A 84 1.70 -9.05 8.19
C VAL A 84 2.91 -8.22 7.69
N GLY A 85 4.11 -8.53 8.15
CA GLY A 85 5.36 -7.90 7.70
C GLY A 85 5.65 -6.51 8.28
N ALA A 86 6.87 -6.04 8.04
CA ALA A 86 7.35 -4.74 8.52
C ALA A 86 6.60 -3.56 7.87
N ALA A 87 6.35 -3.63 6.57
CA ALA A 87 5.69 -2.57 5.81
C ALA A 87 4.27 -2.25 6.34
N SER A 88 3.52 -3.29 6.75
CA SER A 88 2.20 -3.08 7.33
C SER A 88 2.25 -2.30 8.65
N VAL A 89 3.27 -2.56 9.47
CA VAL A 89 3.44 -1.87 10.77
C VAL A 89 3.89 -0.44 10.54
N ASP A 90 4.89 -0.23 9.69
CA ASP A 90 5.39 1.10 9.37
C ASP A 90 4.26 1.98 8.83
N PHE A 91 3.50 1.48 7.86
CA PHE A 91 2.33 2.17 7.32
C PHE A 91 1.28 2.50 8.37
N GLN A 92 0.82 1.50 9.13
CA GLN A 92 -0.30 1.69 10.06
C GLN A 92 0.07 2.60 11.24
N VAL A 93 1.28 2.44 11.76
CA VAL A 93 1.75 3.23 12.91
C VAL A 93 2.29 4.58 12.46
N GLY A 94 3.09 4.63 11.37
CA GLY A 94 3.67 5.85 10.83
C GLY A 94 2.63 6.83 10.28
N THR A 95 1.48 6.32 9.82
CA THR A 95 0.35 7.17 9.41
C THR A 95 -0.65 7.47 10.53
N GLY A 96 -0.35 7.11 11.77
CA GLY A 96 -1.19 7.35 12.95
C GLY A 96 -2.52 6.60 12.97
N ARG A 97 -2.70 5.58 12.11
CA ARG A 97 -3.89 4.72 12.12
C ARG A 97 -3.91 3.78 13.30
N MET A 98 -2.73 3.39 13.75
CA MET A 98 -2.54 2.57 14.95
C MET A 98 -1.61 3.27 15.95
N PRO A 99 -1.87 3.16 17.23
CA PRO A 99 -3.01 2.50 17.90
C PRO A 99 -4.35 3.16 17.57
N LEU A 100 -5.39 2.35 17.36
CA LEU A 100 -6.73 2.85 17.03
C LEU A 100 -7.30 3.69 18.19
N ASN A 101 -7.66 4.93 17.92
CA ASN A 101 -8.18 5.83 18.97
C ASN A 101 -9.60 5.44 19.41
N GLN A 102 -10.44 4.98 18.48
CA GLN A 102 -11.79 4.54 18.74
C GLN A 102 -12.24 3.52 17.68
N PRO A 103 -13.11 2.57 18.02
CA PRO A 103 -13.71 1.65 17.06
C PRO A 103 -14.45 2.41 15.97
N GLY A 104 -14.34 1.93 14.73
CA GLY A 104 -15.01 2.53 13.59
C GLY A 104 -15.03 1.59 12.38
N VAL A 105 -15.67 2.02 11.30
CA VAL A 105 -15.74 1.26 10.04
C VAL A 105 -14.39 1.21 9.31
N GLN A 106 -13.49 2.14 9.68
CA GLN A 106 -12.18 2.31 9.07
C GLN A 106 -11.23 3.00 10.06
N ALA A 107 -9.95 2.59 10.11
CA ALA A 107 -8.93 3.30 10.85
C ALA A 107 -8.51 4.56 10.08
N GLN A 108 -8.81 5.71 10.64
CA GLN A 108 -8.51 7.01 10.04
C GLN A 108 -7.03 7.35 10.19
N ARG A 109 -6.47 8.03 9.18
CA ARG A 109 -5.15 8.67 9.30
C ARG A 109 -5.22 9.75 10.40
N SER A 110 -4.18 9.82 11.22
CA SER A 110 -4.02 10.88 12.22
C SER A 110 -2.78 11.70 11.91
N SER A 111 -2.86 13.02 12.10
CA SER A 111 -1.68 13.89 12.07
C SER A 111 -0.78 13.70 13.30
N GLU A 112 -1.33 13.14 14.39
CA GLU A 112 -0.58 12.84 15.60
C GLU A 112 -0.10 11.39 15.57
N VAL A 113 1.16 11.19 15.18
CA VAL A 113 1.85 9.91 15.29
C VAL A 113 2.39 9.75 16.70
N LYS A 114 1.95 8.71 17.41
CA LYS A 114 2.28 8.52 18.85
C LYS A 114 3.71 8.03 19.11
N PHE A 115 4.38 7.55 18.09
CA PHE A 115 5.70 6.92 18.19
C PHE A 115 6.71 7.67 17.33
N SER A 116 7.96 7.73 17.78
CA SER A 116 9.07 8.21 16.96
C SER A 116 9.42 7.18 15.87
N ASP A 117 10.07 7.63 14.79
CA ASP A 117 10.51 6.76 13.69
C ASP A 117 11.32 5.55 14.19
N LYS A 118 12.17 5.78 15.19
CA LYS A 118 12.93 4.69 15.81
C LYS A 118 12.02 3.66 16.50
N GLN A 119 10.99 4.10 17.19
CA GLN A 119 10.04 3.20 17.85
C GLN A 119 9.19 2.45 16.83
N ILE A 120 8.80 3.12 15.73
CA ILE A 120 8.10 2.50 14.60
C ILE A 120 8.97 1.41 13.97
N ALA A 121 10.24 1.72 13.68
CA ALA A 121 11.18 0.74 13.17
C ALA A 121 11.38 -0.47 14.11
N GLN A 122 11.39 -0.24 15.43
CA GLN A 122 11.47 -1.31 16.42
C GLN A 122 10.20 -2.17 16.45
N LEU A 123 9.02 -1.57 16.39
CA LEU A 123 7.75 -2.29 16.29
C LEU A 123 7.69 -3.10 14.99
N SER A 124 8.10 -2.51 13.87
CA SER A 124 8.19 -3.19 12.56
C SER A 124 9.14 -4.38 12.60
N ALA A 125 10.32 -4.21 13.23
CA ALA A 125 11.29 -5.29 13.43
C ALA A 125 10.73 -6.45 14.26
N TYR A 126 10.03 -6.14 15.36
CA TYR A 126 9.38 -7.17 16.17
C TYR A 126 8.33 -7.94 15.40
N VAL A 127 7.40 -7.24 14.73
CA VAL A 127 6.32 -7.92 13.99
C VAL A 127 6.87 -8.72 12.81
N ALA A 128 7.88 -8.20 12.11
CA ALA A 128 8.57 -8.95 11.06
C ALA A 128 9.21 -10.26 11.57
N SER A 129 9.66 -10.28 12.83
CA SER A 129 10.22 -11.50 13.44
C SER A 129 9.19 -12.59 13.74
N LEU A 130 7.88 -12.28 13.70
CA LEU A 130 6.80 -13.22 13.98
C LEU A 130 6.44 -14.12 12.79
N GLY A 131 6.86 -13.76 11.59
CA GLY A 131 6.61 -14.55 10.38
C GLY A 131 6.89 -13.77 9.09
N PRO A 132 6.99 -14.46 7.95
CA PRO A 132 7.25 -13.82 6.67
C PRO A 132 6.09 -12.92 6.25
N GLY A 133 6.40 -11.73 5.71
CA GLY A 133 5.44 -10.76 5.22
C GLY A 133 6.16 -9.63 4.47
N PRO A 134 5.42 -8.65 3.91
CA PRO A 134 5.99 -7.54 3.17
C PRO A 134 7.08 -6.80 3.94
N ALA A 135 8.25 -6.65 3.32
CA ALA A 135 9.35 -5.89 3.86
C ALA A 135 9.18 -4.38 3.61
N LEU A 136 9.96 -3.55 4.30
CA LEU A 136 10.05 -2.13 3.97
C LEU A 136 10.60 -1.96 2.55
N PRO A 137 10.12 -0.96 1.78
CA PRO A 137 10.60 -0.72 0.45
C PRO A 137 12.07 -0.26 0.44
N GLU A 138 12.79 -0.63 -0.61
CA GLU A 138 14.13 -0.09 -0.84
C GLU A 138 14.03 1.37 -1.30
N GLU A 139 14.95 2.23 -0.83
CA GLU A 139 15.00 3.66 -1.14
C GLU A 139 15.00 3.96 -2.65
N LYS A 140 15.60 3.10 -3.46
CA LYS A 140 15.65 3.25 -4.93
C LYS A 140 14.26 3.24 -5.60
N TYR A 141 13.23 2.74 -4.91
CA TYR A 141 11.85 2.70 -5.42
C TYR A 141 10.98 3.85 -4.89
N LEU A 142 11.55 4.75 -4.10
CA LEU A 142 10.81 5.86 -3.50
C LEU A 142 10.92 7.18 -4.30
N SER A 143 11.78 7.23 -5.30
CA SER A 143 12.01 8.44 -6.13
C SER A 143 12.51 8.11 -7.53
N GLY A 144 12.50 9.10 -8.41
CA GLY A 144 13.11 9.01 -9.75
C GLY A 144 12.34 8.13 -10.74
N GLY A 145 11.02 7.96 -10.57
CA GLY A 145 10.14 7.26 -11.50
C GLY A 145 9.70 8.10 -12.70
N ASP A 146 9.03 7.47 -13.66
CA ASP A 146 8.41 8.10 -14.82
C ASP A 146 6.97 8.55 -14.47
N GLU A 147 6.75 9.86 -14.38
CA GLU A 147 5.45 10.45 -14.05
C GLU A 147 4.36 10.11 -15.09
N ALA A 148 4.70 10.10 -16.38
CA ALA A 148 3.72 9.85 -17.43
C ALA A 148 3.22 8.40 -17.38
N HIS A 149 4.13 7.45 -17.27
CA HIS A 149 3.82 6.04 -17.11
C HIS A 149 3.10 5.78 -15.77
N GLY A 150 3.56 6.40 -14.68
CA GLY A 150 2.89 6.35 -13.38
C GLY A 150 1.44 6.83 -13.44
N GLY A 151 1.19 7.91 -14.18
CA GLY A 151 -0.16 8.43 -14.43
C GLY A 151 -1.06 7.47 -15.20
N GLU A 152 -0.53 6.73 -16.17
CA GLU A 152 -1.26 5.67 -16.87
C GLU A 152 -1.65 4.53 -15.92
N LEU A 153 -0.68 4.04 -15.15
CA LEU A 153 -0.90 2.99 -14.15
C LEU A 153 -1.92 3.41 -13.09
N PHE A 154 -1.82 4.64 -12.60
CA PHE A 154 -2.71 5.18 -11.58
C PHE A 154 -4.16 5.28 -12.09
N ARG A 155 -4.36 5.76 -13.31
CA ARG A 155 -5.70 5.86 -13.92
C ARG A 155 -6.38 4.50 -14.06
N VAL A 156 -5.62 3.45 -14.37
CA VAL A 156 -6.18 2.11 -14.57
C VAL A 156 -6.46 1.40 -13.24
N ASN A 157 -5.57 1.54 -12.25
CA ASN A 157 -5.60 0.71 -11.05
C ASN A 157 -6.13 1.43 -9.79
N CYS A 158 -6.00 2.75 -9.71
CA CYS A 158 -6.16 3.51 -8.46
C CYS A 158 -7.28 4.56 -8.54
N ALA A 159 -7.44 5.21 -9.70
CA ALA A 159 -8.31 6.37 -9.86
C ALA A 159 -9.79 6.08 -9.59
N MET A 160 -10.25 4.84 -9.75
CA MET A 160 -11.63 4.45 -9.44
C MET A 160 -12.00 4.71 -7.97
N CYS A 161 -11.04 4.55 -7.05
CA CYS A 161 -11.24 4.79 -5.61
C CYS A 161 -10.66 6.14 -5.17
N HIS A 162 -9.45 6.49 -5.66
CA HIS A 162 -8.70 7.65 -5.21
C HIS A 162 -8.93 8.92 -6.04
N ASN A 163 -9.81 8.87 -7.07
CA ASN A 163 -9.91 9.93 -8.08
C ASN A 163 -8.60 10.06 -8.89
N PHE A 164 -8.67 10.55 -10.12
CA PHE A 164 -7.49 10.64 -10.99
C PHE A 164 -6.45 11.67 -10.52
N THR A 165 -6.85 12.64 -9.68
CA THR A 165 -5.96 13.60 -9.03
C THR A 165 -5.52 13.17 -7.63
N GLY A 166 -5.83 11.95 -7.19
CA GLY A 166 -5.51 11.52 -5.83
C GLY A 166 -6.35 12.15 -4.71
N ALA A 167 -7.43 12.87 -5.04
CA ALA A 167 -8.26 13.58 -4.05
C ALA A 167 -9.08 12.65 -3.14
N GLY A 168 -9.00 11.35 -3.35
CA GLY A 168 -9.80 10.39 -2.60
C GLY A 168 -11.24 10.28 -3.08
N GLY A 169 -12.04 9.48 -2.40
CA GLY A 169 -13.45 9.27 -2.77
C GLY A 169 -14.23 8.43 -1.77
N ALA A 170 -15.55 8.52 -1.86
CA ALA A 170 -16.45 7.73 -1.03
C ALA A 170 -16.48 6.27 -1.49
N LEU A 171 -16.46 5.35 -0.55
CA LEU A 171 -16.62 3.91 -0.75
C LEU A 171 -17.89 3.42 -0.08
N THR A 172 -18.22 2.15 -0.29
CA THR A 172 -19.39 1.53 0.31
C THR A 172 -19.29 1.42 1.84
N ARG A 173 -20.44 1.37 2.51
CA ARG A 173 -20.56 1.14 3.96
C ARG A 173 -19.88 2.20 4.83
N GLY A 174 -19.91 3.47 4.41
CA GLY A 174 -19.35 4.59 5.16
C GLY A 174 -17.82 4.65 5.18
N LYS A 175 -17.16 3.90 4.32
CA LYS A 175 -15.72 3.96 4.11
C LYS A 175 -15.37 5.02 3.05
N HIS A 176 -14.10 5.41 3.00
CA HIS A 176 -13.58 6.30 1.95
C HIS A 176 -12.14 5.91 1.58
N ALA A 177 -11.78 6.15 0.34
CA ALA A 177 -10.39 6.16 -0.09
C ALA A 177 -9.78 7.51 0.30
N PRO A 178 -8.64 7.53 1.02
CA PRO A 178 -8.06 8.79 1.48
C PRO A 178 -7.50 9.61 0.31
N GLU A 179 -7.37 10.90 0.55
CA GLU A 179 -6.57 11.80 -0.26
C GLU A 179 -5.10 11.38 -0.21
N LEU A 180 -4.41 11.46 -1.35
CA LEU A 180 -3.02 11.04 -1.52
C LEU A 180 -2.04 12.22 -1.61
N SER A 181 -2.51 13.47 -1.54
CA SER A 181 -1.65 14.65 -1.51
C SER A 181 -0.78 14.67 -0.25
N ASN A 182 0.46 15.10 -0.41
CA ASN A 182 1.45 15.20 0.67
C ASN A 182 1.64 13.89 1.48
N VAL A 183 1.42 12.73 0.86
CA VAL A 183 1.74 11.42 1.47
C VAL A 183 3.20 11.09 1.17
N GLU A 184 3.92 10.59 2.16
CA GLU A 184 5.30 10.15 1.98
C GLU A 184 5.41 9.00 0.96
N PRO A 185 6.42 9.03 0.07
CA PRO A 185 6.65 7.97 -0.91
C PRO A 185 6.65 6.57 -0.34
N ARG A 186 7.28 6.37 0.82
CA ARG A 186 7.33 5.10 1.53
C ARG A 186 5.94 4.59 1.85
N HIS A 187 5.10 5.43 2.44
CA HIS A 187 3.73 5.04 2.81
C HIS A 187 2.84 4.77 1.58
N ILE A 188 3.09 5.42 0.43
CA ILE A 188 2.40 5.09 -0.82
C ILE A 188 2.79 3.68 -1.28
N TYR A 189 4.10 3.37 -1.27
CA TYR A 189 4.59 2.04 -1.64
C TYR A 189 4.02 0.95 -0.72
N GLU A 190 4.12 1.15 0.58
CA GLU A 190 3.64 0.22 1.61
C GLU A 190 2.13 -0.02 1.52
N ALA A 191 1.35 1.04 1.21
CA ALA A 191 -0.08 0.89 1.00
C ALA A 191 -0.40 0.00 -0.20
N MET A 192 0.34 0.14 -1.31
CA MET A 192 0.17 -0.74 -2.47
C MET A 192 0.53 -2.19 -2.11
N GLU A 193 1.63 -2.39 -1.39
CA GLU A 193 2.13 -3.73 -1.04
C GLU A 193 1.24 -4.46 -0.03
N THR A 194 0.64 -3.72 0.90
CA THR A 194 -0.07 -4.32 2.04
C THR A 194 -1.59 -4.29 1.93
N GLY A 195 -2.15 -3.45 1.04
CA GLY A 195 -3.58 -3.33 0.84
C GLY A 195 -4.36 -2.98 2.10
N PRO A 196 -4.12 -1.80 2.73
CA PRO A 196 -4.75 -1.45 4.00
C PRO A 196 -6.27 -1.29 3.87
N GLN A 197 -7.00 -1.76 4.87
CA GLN A 197 -8.46 -1.61 5.00
C GLN A 197 -9.24 -2.27 3.84
N SER A 198 -9.74 -1.48 2.90
CA SER A 198 -10.48 -1.94 1.72
C SER A 198 -9.71 -1.80 0.42
N MET A 199 -8.45 -1.37 0.50
CA MET A 199 -7.56 -1.29 -0.66
C MET A 199 -7.13 -2.69 -1.06
N PRO A 200 -7.15 -3.04 -2.35
CA PRO A 200 -6.55 -4.29 -2.83
C PRO A 200 -5.04 -4.33 -2.59
N VAL A 201 -4.49 -5.52 -2.45
CA VAL A 201 -3.03 -5.73 -2.43
C VAL A 201 -2.51 -5.69 -3.85
N PHE A 202 -1.53 -4.84 -4.10
CA PHE A 202 -0.79 -4.75 -5.35
C PHE A 202 0.65 -5.21 -5.12
N ASN A 203 0.83 -6.53 -4.98
CA ASN A 203 2.15 -7.12 -4.80
C ASN A 203 3.01 -6.95 -6.07
N ASP A 204 4.29 -7.32 -5.99
CA ASP A 204 5.26 -7.16 -7.08
C ASP A 204 4.91 -7.94 -8.35
N GLU A 205 4.09 -8.99 -8.26
CA GLU A 205 3.59 -9.73 -9.42
C GLU A 205 2.50 -8.96 -10.18
N ASN A 206 1.71 -8.14 -9.47
CA ASN A 206 0.64 -7.34 -10.05
C ASN A 206 1.15 -6.00 -10.57
N ILE A 207 1.94 -5.30 -9.75
CA ILE A 207 2.58 -4.02 -10.08
C ILE A 207 4.04 -4.12 -9.60
N SER A 208 4.98 -4.17 -10.53
CA SER A 208 6.40 -4.32 -10.19
C SER A 208 6.91 -3.16 -9.33
N PRO A 209 8.01 -3.32 -8.59
CA PRO A 209 8.59 -2.25 -7.79
C PRO A 209 8.90 -0.98 -8.59
N GLU A 210 9.34 -1.13 -9.85
CA GLU A 210 9.59 -0.01 -10.77
C GLU A 210 8.29 0.73 -11.10
N ASN A 211 7.23 -0.02 -11.39
CA ASN A 211 5.91 0.53 -11.68
C ASN A 211 5.29 1.24 -10.46
N LYS A 212 5.52 0.72 -9.25
CA LYS A 212 5.12 1.41 -7.99
C LYS A 212 5.86 2.72 -7.83
N ARG A 213 7.17 2.75 -8.15
CA ARG A 213 7.98 3.97 -8.16
C ARG A 213 7.43 4.99 -9.15
N ASP A 214 6.99 4.57 -10.33
CA ASP A 214 6.41 5.46 -11.33
C ASP A 214 5.07 6.04 -10.84
N VAL A 215 4.23 5.24 -10.20
CA VAL A 215 3.00 5.72 -9.54
C VAL A 215 3.32 6.76 -8.45
N ILE A 216 4.37 6.54 -7.66
CA ILE A 216 4.82 7.51 -6.65
C ILE A 216 5.28 8.80 -7.34
N ALA A 217 6.05 8.71 -8.42
CA ALA A 217 6.49 9.89 -9.18
C ALA A 217 5.31 10.71 -9.70
N TYR A 218 4.28 10.07 -10.26
CA TYR A 218 3.05 10.73 -10.68
C TYR A 218 2.36 11.48 -9.55
N LEU A 219 2.16 10.83 -8.39
CA LEU A 219 1.52 11.45 -7.24
C LEU A 219 2.33 12.63 -6.68
N LYS A 220 3.64 12.49 -6.63
CA LYS A 220 4.53 13.59 -6.21
C LYS A 220 4.54 14.73 -7.23
N GLY A 221 4.51 14.42 -8.53
CA GLY A 221 4.34 15.43 -9.57
C GLY A 221 3.04 16.22 -9.44
N LEU A 222 1.94 15.57 -9.02
CA LEU A 222 0.68 16.30 -8.72
C LEU A 222 0.81 17.25 -7.53
N ASP A 223 1.61 16.89 -6.51
CA ASP A 223 1.84 17.73 -5.33
C ASP A 223 2.75 18.93 -5.64
N GLU A 224 3.77 18.73 -6.49
CA GLU A 224 4.85 19.70 -6.75
C GLU A 224 4.55 20.64 -7.91
N ASN A 225 3.77 20.18 -8.90
CA ASN A 225 3.45 20.99 -10.06
C ASN A 225 2.37 22.03 -9.72
N GLU A 226 2.74 23.29 -9.83
CA GLU A 226 1.77 24.37 -9.79
C GLU A 226 0.75 24.21 -10.93
N ASN A 227 -0.50 24.45 -10.64
CA ASN A 227 -1.56 24.40 -11.64
C ASN A 227 -1.27 25.42 -12.76
N PRO A 228 -1.02 25.00 -14.02
CA PRO A 228 -0.55 25.89 -15.07
C PRO A 228 -1.55 26.97 -15.51
N GLY A 229 -2.76 26.97 -14.97
CA GLY A 229 -3.80 27.83 -15.51
C GLY A 229 -4.84 28.37 -14.55
N GLY A 230 -4.63 28.43 -13.26
CA GLY A 230 -5.62 29.04 -12.40
C GLY A 230 -5.71 28.50 -10.97
N LEU A 231 -6.89 28.58 -10.39
CA LEU A 231 -7.16 28.11 -9.04
C LEU A 231 -7.32 26.58 -9.04
N THR A 232 -6.64 25.91 -8.12
CA THR A 232 -6.69 24.44 -7.98
C THR A 232 -8.07 23.91 -7.53
N LEU A 233 -8.93 24.79 -7.01
CA LEU A 233 -10.29 24.47 -6.55
C LEU A 233 -10.38 23.20 -5.69
N GLY A 234 -9.37 22.97 -4.84
CA GLY A 234 -9.28 21.84 -3.92
C GLY A 234 -8.77 20.55 -4.55
N HIS A 235 -8.08 20.62 -5.67
CA HIS A 235 -7.52 19.46 -6.41
C HIS A 235 -8.54 18.36 -6.75
N LEU A 236 -9.82 18.72 -6.87
CA LEU A 236 -10.88 17.77 -7.25
C LEU A 236 -10.98 17.57 -8.78
N GLY A 237 -10.10 18.25 -9.53
CA GLY A 237 -10.04 18.17 -10.98
C GLY A 237 -11.32 18.71 -11.67
N PRO A 238 -11.76 18.06 -12.79
CA PRO A 238 -12.82 18.61 -13.62
C PRO A 238 -14.18 18.79 -12.91
N VAL A 239 -14.39 18.20 -11.75
CA VAL A 239 -15.66 18.31 -11.02
C VAL A 239 -15.90 19.75 -10.53
N THR A 240 -14.94 20.30 -9.80
CA THR A 240 -15.04 21.68 -9.28
C THR A 240 -14.82 22.72 -10.36
N GLU A 241 -13.87 22.47 -11.27
CA GLU A 241 -13.63 23.33 -12.44
C GLU A 241 -14.84 23.37 -13.35
N GLY A 242 -15.45 22.23 -13.64
CA GLY A 242 -16.67 22.13 -14.42
C GLY A 242 -17.84 22.83 -13.72
N LEU A 243 -18.03 22.64 -12.42
CA LEU A 243 -19.08 23.33 -11.67
C LEU A 243 -18.93 24.85 -11.74
N PHE A 244 -17.72 25.36 -11.58
CA PHE A 244 -17.41 26.78 -11.72
C PHE A 244 -17.73 27.29 -13.14
N ALA A 245 -17.22 26.64 -14.17
CA ALA A 245 -17.44 27.01 -15.56
C ALA A 245 -18.94 26.99 -15.95
N TRP A 246 -19.67 25.97 -15.53
CA TRP A 246 -21.11 25.86 -15.79
C TRP A 246 -21.89 26.93 -15.04
N THR A 247 -21.66 27.12 -13.75
CA THR A 247 -22.42 28.08 -12.94
C THR A 247 -22.22 29.52 -13.43
N PHE A 248 -20.96 29.93 -13.59
CA PHE A 248 -20.67 31.31 -13.99
C PHE A 248 -20.75 31.52 -15.50
N GLY A 249 -20.32 30.57 -16.30
CA GLY A 249 -20.38 30.68 -17.77
C GLY A 249 -21.81 30.70 -18.29
N ILE A 250 -22.64 29.73 -17.90
CA ILE A 250 -24.06 29.68 -18.29
C ILE A 250 -24.82 30.86 -17.66
N GLY A 251 -24.55 31.16 -16.39
CA GLY A 251 -25.17 32.32 -15.73
C GLY A 251 -24.91 33.63 -16.48
N ALA A 252 -23.68 33.85 -16.92
CA ALA A 252 -23.32 35.01 -17.73
C ALA A 252 -24.04 35.00 -19.11
N LEU A 253 -24.09 33.85 -19.78
CA LEU A 253 -24.79 33.74 -21.07
C LEU A 253 -26.28 33.98 -20.93
N ILE A 254 -26.95 33.46 -19.90
CA ILE A 254 -28.36 33.75 -19.60
C ILE A 254 -28.53 35.23 -19.31
N GLY A 255 -27.69 35.80 -18.49
CA GLY A 255 -27.73 37.26 -18.17
C GLY A 255 -27.62 38.12 -19.42
N CYS A 256 -26.67 37.80 -20.32
CA CYS A 256 -26.52 38.48 -21.60
C CYS A 256 -27.75 38.31 -22.50
N ALA A 257 -28.31 37.11 -22.60
CA ALA A 257 -29.50 36.85 -23.41
C ALA A 257 -30.71 37.60 -22.89
N VAL A 258 -30.93 37.62 -21.57
CA VAL A 258 -32.02 38.43 -20.94
C VAL A 258 -31.82 39.91 -21.17
N TRP A 259 -30.59 40.42 -21.02
CA TRP A 259 -30.27 41.82 -21.23
C TRP A 259 -30.50 42.26 -22.70
N LEU A 260 -30.07 41.47 -23.66
CA LEU A 260 -30.30 41.70 -25.08
C LEU A 260 -31.79 41.62 -25.42
N GLY A 261 -32.53 40.65 -24.90
CA GLY A 261 -33.98 40.49 -25.13
C GLY A 261 -34.80 41.68 -24.59
N ARG A 262 -34.39 42.24 -23.42
CA ARG A 262 -35.04 43.44 -22.85
C ARG A 262 -34.78 44.72 -23.64
N LYS A 263 -33.65 44.79 -24.37
CA LYS A 263 -33.35 45.96 -25.25
C LYS A 263 -34.00 45.86 -26.63
N ALA A 264 -34.41 44.68 -27.05
CA ALA A 264 -35.07 44.47 -28.33
C ALA A 264 -36.59 44.62 -28.27
N ALA A 265 -37.18 44.75 -27.09
CA ALA A 265 -38.55 45.07 -26.84
C ALA A 265 -38.71 46.59 -26.52
#